data_265122ae4369ad7818004611b8e7d6c9
#
_entry.id   265122ae4369ad7818004611b8e7d6c9
#
_cell.length_a   1.000
_cell.length_b   1.000
_cell.length_c   1.000
_cell.angle_alpha   90.00
_cell.angle_beta   90.00
_cell.angle_gamma   90.00
#
_symmetry.space_group_name_H-M   'P 1'
#
loop_
_entity.id
_entity.type
_entity.pdbx_description
1 polymer ?
#
loop_
_entity_poly.entity_id
_entity_poly.type
_entity_poly.pdbx_seq_one_letter_code
_entity_poly.pdbx_strand_id
1 'polypeptide(L)'
;MDAVLPIVLTSHFHYVKIPIFTVQRPLSMILTVIDTVLPLTKSYDQKTKKLSKTPNVPFRVSSQEVEYTSIEELHPLLQEVAAQQNVILIGQFKRKLENESRAKKTQSVSPNELLVIDVDKYTLSNHHDVENLPQAFIETLPSYFHNVSFIWQYSASAYVTEDPYILSGHLFFLLDKPMAPNVKKYFLTQLNFNQPFKQQLTLSGTGRNLHYVIDPTLAENSRIVYIAPPNNMPATTPQRPITLSIRSRPTVSLPPDLPGVESINQEKEAVIKQLRTDTGLKNHPKLFATTYNALNDVKVLSHPSEGALTLVDIDDTYIRMNLNNGDSNSYWAYK
;
A
#
# COMPACT_ATOMS: atom_id res chain seq x y z
N MET A 1 33.28 -81.62 -36.38
CA MET A 1 33.05 -81.29 -34.94
C MET A 1 33.13 -79.77 -34.82
N ASP A 2 32.01 -79.17 -35.01
CA ASP A 2 31.91 -77.70 -35.03
C ASP A 2 31.45 -77.23 -33.67
N ALA A 3 32.32 -76.44 -33.01
CA ALA A 3 32.03 -75.88 -31.72
C ALA A 3 31.23 -74.59 -31.90
N VAL A 4 29.97 -74.56 -31.44
CA VAL A 4 29.15 -73.37 -31.42
C VAL A 4 29.42 -72.63 -30.10
N LEU A 5 29.94 -71.39 -30.22
CA LEU A 5 30.06 -70.49 -29.08
C LEU A 5 28.74 -69.77 -28.81
N PRO A 6 28.28 -69.65 -27.53
CA PRO A 6 27.09 -68.87 -27.22
C PRO A 6 27.35 -67.38 -27.23
N ILE A 7 26.54 -66.63 -27.98
CA ILE A 7 26.49 -65.18 -27.94
C ILE A 7 25.77 -64.73 -26.67
N VAL A 8 26.47 -64.09 -25.71
CA VAL A 8 25.86 -63.46 -24.54
C VAL A 8 25.46 -62.05 -24.95
N LEU A 9 24.16 -61.84 -25.13
CA LEU A 9 23.57 -60.51 -25.28
C LEU A 9 23.45 -59.84 -23.92
N THR A 10 24.35 -58.93 -23.57
CA THR A 10 24.19 -58.05 -22.41
C THR A 10 23.30 -56.88 -22.81
N SER A 11 22.03 -56.91 -22.41
CA SER A 11 21.09 -55.79 -22.52
C SER A 11 21.43 -54.70 -21.48
N HIS A 12 22.02 -53.60 -21.93
CA HIS A 12 22.20 -52.42 -21.12
C HIS A 12 20.85 -51.66 -21.06
N PHE A 13 20.10 -51.82 -20.01
CA PHE A 13 18.95 -50.96 -19.70
C PHE A 13 19.48 -49.60 -19.23
N HIS A 14 19.43 -48.55 -20.09
CA HIS A 14 19.60 -47.19 -19.66
C HIS A 14 18.36 -46.74 -18.95
N TYR A 15 18.41 -46.64 -17.62
CA TYR A 15 17.41 -45.94 -16.85
C TYR A 15 17.48 -44.45 -17.16
N VAL A 16 16.56 -43.94 -17.96
CA VAL A 16 16.32 -42.52 -18.09
C VAL A 16 15.66 -42.08 -16.78
N LYS A 17 16.43 -41.38 -15.92
CA LYS A 17 15.86 -40.65 -14.77
C LYS A 17 14.96 -39.55 -15.32
N ILE A 18 13.65 -39.82 -15.36
CA ILE A 18 12.65 -38.76 -15.57
C ILE A 18 12.71 -37.87 -14.31
N PRO A 19 13.07 -36.57 -14.42
CA PRO A 19 13.01 -35.69 -13.28
C PRO A 19 11.56 -35.63 -12.81
N ILE A 20 11.31 -36.07 -11.60
CA ILE A 20 10.02 -35.83 -10.93
C ILE A 20 9.95 -34.34 -10.67
N PHE A 21 9.28 -33.61 -11.55
CA PHE A 21 8.88 -32.23 -11.26
C PHE A 21 7.89 -32.31 -10.12
N THR A 22 8.34 -32.04 -8.91
CA THR A 22 7.46 -31.71 -7.80
C THR A 22 6.74 -30.44 -8.21
N VAL A 23 5.50 -30.57 -8.67
CA VAL A 23 4.61 -29.43 -8.84
C VAL A 23 4.42 -28.89 -7.43
N GLN A 24 5.21 -27.88 -7.06
CA GLN A 24 4.92 -27.08 -5.88
C GLN A 24 3.52 -26.51 -6.13
N ARG A 25 2.55 -26.91 -5.29
CA ARG A 25 1.26 -26.23 -5.30
C ARG A 25 1.53 -24.76 -5.14
N PRO A 26 0.94 -23.88 -5.98
CA PRO A 26 1.06 -22.46 -5.77
C PRO A 26 0.65 -22.15 -4.33
N LEU A 27 1.45 -21.37 -3.62
CA LEU A 27 1.15 -20.94 -2.27
C LEU A 27 -0.18 -20.18 -2.33
N SER A 28 -1.18 -20.67 -1.60
CA SER A 28 -2.47 -19.98 -1.49
C SER A 28 -2.27 -18.68 -0.72
N MET A 29 -2.69 -17.57 -1.32
CA MET A 29 -2.73 -16.25 -0.72
C MET A 29 -4.14 -15.97 -0.20
N ILE A 30 -4.28 -15.06 0.75
CA ILE A 30 -5.56 -14.77 1.38
C ILE A 30 -5.92 -13.30 1.17
N LEU A 31 -7.10 -13.06 0.60
CA LEU A 31 -7.75 -11.76 0.57
C LEU A 31 -8.70 -11.65 1.76
N THR A 32 -8.48 -10.66 2.62
CA THR A 32 -9.41 -10.36 3.71
C THR A 32 -10.42 -9.31 3.27
N VAL A 33 -11.68 -9.68 3.21
CA VAL A 33 -12.80 -8.78 2.91
C VAL A 33 -13.45 -8.35 4.22
N ILE A 34 -13.70 -7.07 4.37
CA ILE A 34 -14.48 -6.51 5.47
C ILE A 34 -15.88 -6.23 4.96
N ASP A 35 -16.83 -6.91 5.57
CA ASP A 35 -18.26 -6.77 5.32
C ASP A 35 -18.91 -5.90 6.41
N THR A 36 -19.80 -5.01 5.99
CA THR A 36 -20.52 -4.11 6.87
C THR A 36 -21.97 -3.96 6.42
N VAL A 37 -22.85 -3.67 7.35
CA VAL A 37 -24.27 -3.43 7.04
C VAL A 37 -24.46 -2.17 6.17
N LEU A 38 -23.52 -1.22 6.25
CA LEU A 38 -23.59 0.03 5.48
C LEU A 38 -22.56 0.01 4.33
N PRO A 39 -22.93 0.50 3.15
CA PRO A 39 -22.01 0.61 2.02
C PRO A 39 -20.76 1.42 2.39
N LEU A 40 -19.59 0.87 2.10
CA LEU A 40 -18.29 1.50 2.34
C LEU A 40 -17.77 2.18 1.07
N THR A 41 -18.50 3.17 0.57
CA THR A 41 -18.10 3.98 -0.57
C THR A 41 -18.34 5.47 -0.30
N LYS A 42 -17.63 6.32 -1.04
CA LYS A 42 -17.84 7.76 -1.00
C LYS A 42 -19.08 8.13 -1.82
N SER A 43 -19.66 9.30 -1.53
CA SER A 43 -20.71 9.89 -2.35
C SER A 43 -20.23 11.19 -2.95
N TYR A 44 -20.59 11.44 -4.19
CA TYR A 44 -20.32 12.70 -4.86
C TYR A 44 -21.49 13.66 -4.65
N ASP A 45 -21.18 14.88 -4.20
CA ASP A 45 -22.16 15.96 -4.09
C ASP A 45 -22.14 16.80 -5.37
N GLN A 46 -23.18 16.70 -6.14
CA GLN A 46 -23.29 17.40 -7.43
C GLN A 46 -23.34 18.93 -7.28
N LYS A 47 -23.79 19.45 -6.14
CA LYS A 47 -23.88 20.92 -5.91
C LYS A 47 -22.50 21.50 -5.57
N THR A 48 -21.77 20.84 -4.70
CA THR A 48 -20.43 21.30 -4.28
C THR A 48 -19.32 20.78 -5.18
N LYS A 49 -19.58 19.86 -6.09
CA LYS A 49 -18.62 19.14 -6.93
C LYS A 49 -17.51 18.47 -6.11
N LYS A 50 -17.84 17.95 -4.91
CA LYS A 50 -16.89 17.33 -4.00
C LYS A 50 -17.33 15.93 -3.60
N LEU A 51 -16.35 15.10 -3.29
CA LEU A 51 -16.60 13.82 -2.64
C LEU A 51 -16.85 14.02 -1.14
N SER A 52 -17.74 13.22 -0.59
CA SER A 52 -17.87 13.06 0.87
C SER A 52 -16.52 12.63 1.46
N LYS A 53 -16.34 12.85 2.75
CA LYS A 53 -15.23 12.22 3.47
C LYS A 53 -15.36 10.70 3.34
N THR A 54 -14.23 10.02 3.39
CA THR A 54 -14.22 8.55 3.43
C THR A 54 -15.13 8.07 4.54
N PRO A 55 -16.10 7.17 4.29
CA PRO A 55 -16.93 6.63 5.34
C PRO A 55 -16.04 6.02 6.43
N ASN A 56 -16.29 6.35 7.67
CA ASN A 56 -15.64 5.62 8.76
C ASN A 56 -16.17 4.19 8.72
N VAL A 57 -15.28 3.23 8.68
CA VAL A 57 -15.65 1.83 8.86
C VAL A 57 -16.36 1.72 10.20
N PRO A 58 -17.53 1.10 10.25
CA PRO A 58 -18.26 0.92 11.50
C PRO A 58 -17.37 0.31 12.58
N PHE A 59 -17.63 0.64 13.83
CA PHE A 59 -16.88 0.07 14.96
C PHE A 59 -16.98 -1.46 14.98
N ARG A 60 -18.10 -2.01 14.53
CA ARG A 60 -18.35 -3.46 14.43
C ARG A 60 -18.40 -3.87 12.97
N VAL A 61 -17.63 -4.90 12.64
CA VAL A 61 -17.50 -5.45 11.28
C VAL A 61 -17.50 -6.97 11.32
N SER A 62 -17.88 -7.58 10.22
CA SER A 62 -17.62 -8.99 9.93
C SER A 62 -16.48 -9.10 8.92
N SER A 63 -15.77 -10.22 8.88
CA SER A 63 -14.72 -10.46 7.91
C SER A 63 -14.89 -11.82 7.25
N GLN A 64 -14.47 -11.88 5.99
CA GLN A 64 -14.34 -13.10 5.21
C GLN A 64 -12.89 -13.19 4.71
N GLU A 65 -12.38 -14.41 4.66
CA GLU A 65 -11.08 -14.70 4.06
C GLU A 65 -11.33 -15.56 2.82
N VAL A 66 -10.81 -15.12 1.69
CA VAL A 66 -10.96 -15.79 0.40
C VAL A 66 -9.59 -16.13 -0.13
N GLU A 67 -9.37 -17.39 -0.44
CA GLU A 67 -8.12 -17.87 -1.00
C GLU A 67 -8.04 -17.57 -2.51
N TYR A 68 -6.83 -17.26 -2.98
CA TYR A 68 -6.49 -17.10 -4.39
C TYR A 68 -5.03 -17.49 -4.61
N THR A 69 -4.67 -17.87 -5.83
CA THR A 69 -3.34 -18.37 -6.18
C THR A 69 -2.65 -17.52 -7.25
N SER A 70 -3.39 -16.64 -7.91
CA SER A 70 -2.88 -15.83 -9.00
C SER A 70 -3.58 -14.47 -9.06
N ILE A 71 -3.04 -13.56 -9.86
CA ILE A 71 -3.64 -12.24 -10.07
C ILE A 71 -4.93 -12.33 -10.90
N GLU A 72 -5.05 -13.36 -11.74
CA GLU A 72 -6.25 -13.68 -12.52
C GLU A 72 -7.40 -14.08 -11.60
N GLU A 73 -7.12 -14.84 -10.54
CA GLU A 73 -8.13 -15.20 -9.53
C GLU A 73 -8.46 -14.02 -8.61
N LEU A 74 -7.48 -13.18 -8.29
CA LEU A 74 -7.71 -11.96 -7.48
C LEU A 74 -8.64 -10.98 -8.18
N HIS A 75 -8.56 -10.85 -9.51
CA HIS A 75 -9.33 -9.86 -10.28
C HIS A 75 -10.86 -9.98 -10.08
N PRO A 76 -11.51 -11.13 -10.32
CA PRO A 76 -12.95 -11.26 -10.09
C PRO A 76 -13.33 -11.09 -8.62
N LEU A 77 -12.49 -11.46 -7.66
CA LEU A 77 -12.74 -11.22 -6.24
C LEU A 77 -12.82 -9.72 -5.93
N LEU A 78 -11.91 -8.92 -6.48
CA LEU A 78 -11.96 -7.46 -6.30
C LEU A 78 -13.21 -6.85 -6.96
N GLN A 79 -13.63 -7.37 -8.12
CA GLN A 79 -14.87 -6.93 -8.77
C GLN A 79 -16.10 -7.24 -7.92
N GLU A 80 -16.17 -8.43 -7.32
CA GLU A 80 -17.27 -8.83 -6.44
C GLU A 80 -17.32 -7.94 -5.18
N VAL A 81 -16.17 -7.73 -4.51
CA VAL A 81 -16.08 -6.85 -3.33
C VAL A 81 -16.52 -5.42 -3.66
N ALA A 82 -16.13 -4.91 -4.83
CA ALA A 82 -16.55 -3.59 -5.29
C ALA A 82 -18.06 -3.51 -5.58
N ALA A 83 -18.63 -4.54 -6.21
CA ALA A 83 -20.07 -4.63 -6.48
C ALA A 83 -20.92 -4.68 -5.20
N GLN A 84 -20.40 -5.33 -4.16
CA GLN A 84 -21.04 -5.40 -2.85
C GLN A 84 -20.79 -4.14 -2.00
N GLN A 85 -20.01 -3.18 -2.50
CA GLN A 85 -19.59 -1.97 -1.78
C GLN A 85 -18.87 -2.28 -0.44
N ASN A 86 -18.20 -3.41 -0.39
CA ASN A 86 -17.31 -3.82 0.68
C ASN A 86 -15.90 -3.26 0.48
N VAL A 87 -15.01 -3.50 1.43
CA VAL A 87 -13.61 -3.08 1.38
C VAL A 87 -12.69 -4.25 1.64
N ILE A 88 -11.44 -4.13 1.21
CA ILE A 88 -10.41 -5.12 1.53
C ILE A 88 -9.47 -4.60 2.61
N LEU A 89 -8.93 -5.52 3.40
CA LEU A 89 -7.82 -5.29 4.33
C LEU A 89 -6.53 -5.75 3.64
N ILE A 90 -5.47 -4.97 3.75
CA ILE A 90 -4.16 -5.33 3.16
C ILE A 90 -3.57 -6.60 3.80
N GLY A 91 -3.76 -6.78 5.09
CA GLY A 91 -3.32 -7.98 5.82
C GLY A 91 -4.48 -8.89 6.19
N GLN A 92 -4.30 -9.61 7.27
CA GLN A 92 -5.27 -10.54 7.81
C GLN A 92 -5.63 -10.20 9.24
N PHE A 93 -6.79 -10.64 9.67
CA PHE A 93 -7.11 -10.66 11.09
C PHE A 93 -6.51 -11.90 11.76
N LYS A 94 -6.33 -11.84 13.08
CA LYS A 94 -5.88 -12.98 13.91
C LYS A 94 -6.89 -14.13 13.94
N ARG A 95 -8.15 -13.81 13.65
CA ARG A 95 -9.28 -14.72 13.48
C ARG A 95 -10.39 -14.03 12.68
N LYS A 96 -11.32 -14.80 12.16
CA LYS A 96 -12.56 -14.26 11.56
C LYS A 96 -13.29 -13.36 12.55
N LEU A 97 -13.79 -12.23 12.08
CA LEU A 97 -14.60 -11.30 12.84
C LEU A 97 -16.08 -11.51 12.53
N GLU A 98 -16.93 -11.48 13.56
CA GLU A 98 -18.39 -11.63 13.44
C GLU A 98 -19.06 -10.50 14.23
N ASN A 99 -19.44 -9.43 13.53
CA ASN A 99 -20.07 -8.24 14.09
C ASN A 99 -19.36 -7.72 15.35
N GLU A 100 -18.07 -7.50 15.26
CA GLU A 100 -17.23 -7.09 16.37
C GLU A 100 -16.17 -6.03 15.99
N SER A 101 -15.55 -5.43 17.02
CA SER A 101 -14.50 -4.43 16.80
C SER A 101 -13.25 -5.07 16.16
N ARG A 102 -12.69 -4.41 15.13
CA ARG A 102 -11.43 -4.80 14.49
C ARG A 102 -10.18 -4.33 15.25
N ALA A 103 -10.33 -3.50 16.29
CA ALA A 103 -9.21 -2.92 17.02
C ALA A 103 -8.29 -4.00 17.61
N LYS A 104 -6.97 -3.88 17.38
CA LYS A 104 -5.93 -4.81 17.85
C LYS A 104 -6.07 -6.27 17.37
N LYS A 105 -6.91 -6.52 16.36
CA LYS A 105 -7.17 -7.87 15.82
C LYS A 105 -6.45 -8.18 14.53
N THR A 106 -5.79 -7.21 13.90
CA THR A 106 -5.00 -7.41 12.69
C THR A 106 -3.66 -8.08 13.02
N GLN A 107 -3.20 -8.95 12.14
CA GLN A 107 -1.83 -9.50 12.15
C GLN A 107 -0.88 -8.43 11.57
N SER A 108 -0.50 -7.46 12.39
CA SER A 108 0.14 -6.22 11.93
C SER A 108 1.50 -6.40 11.30
N VAL A 109 2.23 -7.47 11.66
CA VAL A 109 3.61 -7.72 11.22
C VAL A 109 3.75 -8.90 10.25
N SER A 110 2.68 -9.65 9.98
CA SER A 110 2.73 -10.82 9.10
C SER A 110 3.12 -10.42 7.69
N PRO A 111 4.14 -11.05 7.10
CA PRO A 111 4.43 -10.86 5.68
C PRO A 111 3.28 -11.34 4.81
N ASN A 112 3.09 -10.69 3.66
CA ASN A 112 2.16 -11.14 2.63
C ASN A 112 2.66 -10.73 1.23
N GLU A 113 2.11 -11.36 0.20
CA GLU A 113 2.51 -11.21 -1.20
C GLU A 113 1.78 -10.06 -1.90
N LEU A 114 0.71 -9.54 -1.34
CA LEU A 114 -0.04 -8.44 -1.97
C LEU A 114 0.69 -7.12 -1.81
N LEU A 115 1.05 -6.51 -2.94
CA LEU A 115 1.56 -5.13 -3.01
C LEU A 115 0.50 -4.25 -3.66
N VAL A 116 0.01 -3.26 -2.91
CA VAL A 116 -0.90 -2.25 -3.43
C VAL A 116 -0.18 -0.91 -3.49
N ILE A 117 -0.16 -0.31 -4.67
CA ILE A 117 0.36 1.04 -4.90
C ILE A 117 -0.85 1.96 -5.04
N ASP A 118 -1.07 2.82 -4.05
CA ASP A 118 -2.10 3.85 -4.08
C ASP A 118 -1.52 5.13 -4.69
N VAL A 119 -2.03 5.50 -5.85
CA VAL A 119 -1.62 6.68 -6.61
C VAL A 119 -2.61 7.80 -6.31
N ASP A 120 -2.13 8.90 -5.72
CA ASP A 120 -2.98 10.06 -5.43
C ASP A 120 -2.55 11.28 -6.25
N LYS A 121 -3.42 11.67 -7.19
CA LYS A 121 -3.30 12.90 -8.00
C LYS A 121 -1.97 13.05 -8.76
N TYR A 122 -1.48 11.95 -9.32
CA TYR A 122 -0.30 11.99 -10.16
C TYR A 122 -0.61 12.63 -11.51
N THR A 123 0.12 13.70 -11.87
CA THR A 123 0.00 14.35 -13.17
C THR A 123 1.03 13.75 -14.14
N LEU A 124 0.57 13.15 -15.22
CA LEU A 124 1.43 12.66 -16.29
C LEU A 124 2.01 13.83 -17.08
N SER A 125 3.32 13.83 -17.29
CA SER A 125 4.06 14.91 -17.96
C SER A 125 3.82 14.99 -19.48
N ASN A 126 3.33 13.91 -20.08
CA ASN A 126 3.01 13.85 -21.51
C ASN A 126 1.51 13.67 -21.71
N HIS A 127 0.99 14.21 -22.82
CA HIS A 127 -0.40 14.05 -23.24
C HIS A 127 -0.63 12.61 -23.76
N HIS A 128 -0.69 11.65 -22.86
CA HIS A 128 -1.08 10.30 -23.17
C HIS A 128 -2.61 10.24 -23.37
N ASP A 129 -3.05 9.31 -24.19
CA ASP A 129 -4.46 8.99 -24.29
C ASP A 129 -5.02 8.59 -22.93
N VAL A 130 -6.18 9.09 -22.56
CA VAL A 130 -6.83 8.83 -21.26
C VAL A 130 -7.03 7.33 -21.02
N GLU A 131 -7.27 6.55 -22.07
CA GLU A 131 -7.40 5.09 -21.95
C GLU A 131 -6.09 4.39 -21.58
N ASN A 132 -4.94 5.02 -21.87
CA ASN A 132 -3.62 4.47 -21.62
C ASN A 132 -2.95 5.00 -20.32
N LEU A 133 -3.63 5.84 -19.53
CA LEU A 133 -3.06 6.44 -18.32
C LEU A 133 -2.48 5.41 -17.34
N PRO A 134 -3.13 4.29 -17.02
CA PRO A 134 -2.55 3.28 -16.14
C PRO A 134 -1.24 2.69 -16.69
N GLN A 135 -1.18 2.43 -18.00
CA GLN A 135 0.03 1.94 -18.65
C GLN A 135 1.17 2.97 -18.62
N ALA A 136 0.85 4.22 -18.92
CA ALA A 136 1.83 5.30 -18.85
C ALA A 136 2.40 5.48 -17.43
N PHE A 137 1.57 5.29 -16.39
CA PHE A 137 2.05 5.28 -15.02
C PHE A 137 3.00 4.10 -14.73
N ILE A 138 2.67 2.89 -15.19
CA ILE A 138 3.55 1.72 -15.05
C ILE A 138 4.95 2.00 -15.64
N GLU A 139 5.03 2.71 -16.75
CA GLU A 139 6.29 3.07 -17.39
C GLU A 139 7.14 4.07 -16.58
N THR A 140 6.52 4.78 -15.64
CA THR A 140 7.25 5.65 -14.70
C THR A 140 7.80 4.91 -13.49
N LEU A 141 7.30 3.70 -13.22
CA LEU A 141 7.83 2.85 -12.17
C LEU A 141 9.17 2.23 -12.60
N PRO A 142 9.98 1.72 -11.66
CA PRO A 142 11.20 0.99 -12.00
C PRO A 142 10.94 -0.17 -12.97
N SER A 143 11.90 -0.47 -13.83
CA SER A 143 11.77 -1.43 -14.94
C SER A 143 11.34 -2.84 -14.52
N TYR A 144 11.55 -3.23 -13.27
CA TYR A 144 11.10 -4.52 -12.78
C TYR A 144 9.57 -4.62 -12.60
N PHE A 145 8.80 -3.53 -12.78
CA PHE A 145 7.34 -3.52 -12.88
C PHE A 145 6.82 -3.63 -14.32
N HIS A 146 7.60 -3.22 -15.32
CA HIS A 146 7.08 -2.98 -16.69
C HIS A 146 6.46 -4.20 -17.35
N ASN A 147 6.96 -5.39 -17.07
CA ASN A 147 6.49 -6.65 -17.69
C ASN A 147 5.74 -7.55 -16.68
N VAL A 148 5.21 -6.98 -15.61
CA VAL A 148 4.48 -7.73 -14.59
C VAL A 148 2.99 -7.52 -14.78
N SER A 149 2.21 -8.61 -14.62
CA SER A 149 0.75 -8.57 -14.59
C SER A 149 0.26 -7.73 -13.42
N PHE A 150 -0.77 -6.91 -13.63
CA PHE A 150 -1.34 -6.06 -12.60
C PHE A 150 -2.84 -5.89 -12.75
N ILE A 151 -3.50 -5.51 -11.66
CA ILE A 151 -4.87 -5.03 -11.66
C ILE A 151 -4.85 -3.53 -11.41
N TRP A 152 -5.62 -2.78 -12.21
CA TRP A 152 -5.85 -1.36 -12.03
C TRP A 152 -7.28 -1.09 -11.57
N GLN A 153 -7.44 -0.20 -10.58
CA GLN A 153 -8.73 0.28 -10.12
C GLN A 153 -8.64 1.79 -9.90
N TYR A 154 -9.50 2.55 -10.55
CA TYR A 154 -9.60 3.99 -10.32
C TYR A 154 -10.13 4.27 -8.91
N SER A 155 -9.41 5.10 -8.15
CA SER A 155 -9.85 5.48 -6.81
C SER A 155 -11.13 6.33 -6.86
N ALA A 156 -11.76 6.54 -5.72
CA ALA A 156 -12.94 7.38 -5.64
C ALA A 156 -12.68 8.83 -6.08
N SER A 157 -11.43 9.33 -5.95
CA SER A 157 -11.03 10.68 -6.36
C SER A 157 -10.75 10.84 -7.86
N ALA A 158 -10.65 9.74 -8.62
CA ALA A 158 -10.44 9.82 -10.06
C ALA A 158 -11.62 10.54 -10.74
N TYR A 159 -11.33 11.33 -11.77
CA TYR A 159 -12.30 12.10 -12.54
C TYR A 159 -13.16 13.11 -11.73
N VAL A 160 -12.75 13.45 -10.52
CA VAL A 160 -13.38 14.52 -9.73
C VAL A 160 -12.87 15.89 -10.15
N THR A 161 -11.62 15.95 -10.61
CA THR A 161 -11.04 17.13 -11.23
C THR A 161 -11.36 17.17 -12.72
N GLU A 162 -11.43 18.37 -13.31
CA GLU A 162 -11.68 18.55 -14.76
C GLU A 162 -10.44 18.16 -15.61
N ASP A 163 -9.28 18.00 -14.99
CA ASP A 163 -8.05 17.60 -15.67
C ASP A 163 -8.00 16.07 -15.89
N PRO A 164 -8.13 15.60 -17.15
CA PRO A 164 -8.12 14.17 -17.46
C PRO A 164 -6.76 13.50 -17.26
N TYR A 165 -5.67 14.27 -17.13
CA TYR A 165 -4.31 13.77 -16.95
C TYR A 165 -3.92 13.54 -15.49
N ILE A 166 -4.81 13.87 -14.54
CA ILE A 166 -4.61 13.57 -13.13
C ILE A 166 -5.07 12.15 -12.86
N LEU A 167 -4.10 11.30 -12.58
CA LEU A 167 -4.31 9.89 -12.25
C LEU A 167 -4.48 9.70 -10.75
N SER A 168 -5.53 8.98 -10.36
CA SER A 168 -5.75 8.52 -8.99
C SER A 168 -6.31 7.11 -9.01
N GLY A 169 -5.66 6.18 -8.35
CA GLY A 169 -6.09 4.77 -8.39
C GLY A 169 -5.19 3.85 -7.60
N HIS A 170 -5.55 2.59 -7.60
CA HIS A 170 -4.80 1.52 -6.96
C HIS A 170 -4.27 0.55 -8.01
N LEU A 171 -3.00 0.21 -7.90
CA LEU A 171 -2.36 -0.88 -8.63
C LEU A 171 -2.15 -2.04 -7.69
N PHE A 172 -2.62 -3.22 -8.07
CA PHE A 172 -2.42 -4.45 -7.33
C PHE A 172 -1.41 -5.32 -8.06
N PHE A 173 -0.36 -5.69 -7.36
CA PHE A 173 0.65 -6.64 -7.81
C PHE A 173 0.78 -7.78 -6.83
N LEU A 174 1.25 -8.92 -7.32
CA LEU A 174 1.72 -10.01 -6.48
C LEU A 174 3.25 -9.98 -6.41
N LEU A 175 3.79 -10.15 -5.22
CA LEU A 175 5.23 -10.32 -5.00
C LEU A 175 5.61 -11.79 -5.18
N ASP A 176 6.82 -12.06 -5.63
CA ASP A 176 7.37 -13.40 -5.75
C ASP A 176 7.68 -14.06 -4.39
N LYS A 177 7.73 -13.24 -3.34
CA LYS A 177 7.95 -13.66 -1.95
C LYS A 177 7.14 -12.78 -1.00
N PRO A 178 6.58 -13.36 0.09
CA PRO A 178 5.90 -12.57 1.10
C PRO A 178 6.86 -11.55 1.73
N MET A 179 6.41 -10.32 1.88
CA MET A 179 7.20 -9.23 2.40
C MET A 179 6.54 -8.60 3.63
N ALA A 180 7.35 -8.27 4.63
CA ALA A 180 6.87 -7.62 5.85
C ALA A 180 6.35 -6.20 5.56
N PRO A 181 5.29 -5.75 6.26
CA PRO A 181 4.66 -4.44 6.01
C PRO A 181 5.62 -3.26 6.10
N ASN A 182 6.53 -3.27 7.08
CA ASN A 182 7.53 -2.21 7.23
C ASN A 182 8.48 -2.13 6.03
N VAL A 183 8.90 -3.27 5.48
CA VAL A 183 9.77 -3.32 4.29
C VAL A 183 9.03 -2.78 3.07
N LYS A 184 7.76 -3.19 2.87
CA LYS A 184 6.91 -2.63 1.81
C LYS A 184 6.73 -1.11 1.97
N LYS A 185 6.51 -0.64 3.20
CA LYS A 185 6.36 0.79 3.47
C LYS A 185 7.63 1.58 3.12
N TYR A 186 8.79 1.08 3.49
CA TYR A 186 10.06 1.71 3.11
C TYR A 186 10.25 1.74 1.60
N PHE A 187 9.98 0.64 0.93
CA PHE A 187 10.03 0.55 -0.51
C PHE A 187 9.10 1.57 -1.19
N LEU A 188 7.82 1.65 -0.80
CA LEU A 188 6.88 2.62 -1.35
C LEU A 188 7.27 4.08 -1.03
N THR A 189 7.85 4.32 0.15
CA THR A 189 8.38 5.65 0.50
C THR A 189 9.52 6.03 -0.43
N GLN A 190 10.45 5.10 -0.69
CA GLN A 190 11.58 5.33 -1.57
C GLN A 190 11.15 5.62 -3.01
N LEU A 191 10.13 4.94 -3.52
CA LEU A 191 9.61 5.20 -4.87
C LEU A 191 9.27 6.69 -5.06
N ASN A 192 8.73 7.35 -4.03
CA ASN A 192 8.39 8.76 -4.11
C ASN A 192 9.58 9.69 -4.26
N PHE A 193 10.77 9.26 -3.90
CA PHE A 193 12.00 10.06 -4.07
C PHE A 193 12.69 9.84 -5.41
N ASN A 194 12.21 8.89 -6.22
CA ASN A 194 12.67 8.70 -7.58
C ASN A 194 11.96 9.69 -8.53
N GLN A 195 12.64 10.03 -9.63
CA GLN A 195 11.99 10.74 -10.73
C GLN A 195 11.01 9.79 -11.44
N PRO A 196 9.84 10.27 -11.87
CA PRO A 196 9.38 11.68 -11.84
C PRO A 196 8.59 12.05 -10.58
N PHE A 197 8.35 11.12 -9.64
CA PHE A 197 7.47 11.34 -8.47
C PHE A 197 7.99 12.44 -7.53
N LYS A 198 9.31 12.51 -7.35
CA LYS A 198 9.94 13.49 -6.48
C LYS A 198 9.56 14.94 -6.80
N GLN A 199 9.37 15.24 -8.09
CA GLN A 199 8.98 16.59 -8.55
C GLN A 199 7.53 16.95 -8.21
N GLN A 200 6.70 15.98 -7.91
CA GLN A 200 5.29 16.17 -7.58
C GLN A 200 4.99 16.09 -6.08
N LEU A 201 6.01 15.90 -5.26
CA LEU A 201 5.86 15.93 -3.81
C LEU A 201 5.49 17.35 -3.37
N THR A 202 4.51 17.44 -2.47
CA THR A 202 4.08 18.70 -1.88
C THR A 202 4.06 18.60 -0.35
N LEU A 203 3.99 19.75 0.33
CA LEU A 203 3.85 19.78 1.77
C LEU A 203 2.39 19.60 2.18
N SER A 204 2.16 18.90 3.29
CA SER A 204 0.88 18.90 3.98
C SER A 204 0.47 20.32 4.38
N GLY A 205 -0.81 20.57 4.61
CA GLY A 205 -1.31 21.90 5.00
C GLY A 205 -0.62 22.48 6.25
N THR A 206 -0.04 21.64 7.10
CA THR A 206 0.77 22.07 8.25
C THR A 206 2.23 22.33 7.88
N GLY A 207 2.66 22.01 6.68
CA GLY A 207 4.06 22.13 6.23
C GLY A 207 5.04 21.18 6.95
N ARG A 208 4.55 20.18 7.66
CA ARG A 208 5.38 19.26 8.47
C ARG A 208 5.66 17.93 7.79
N ASN A 209 4.75 17.47 6.93
CA ASN A 209 4.83 16.19 6.26
C ASN A 209 4.75 16.37 4.75
N LEU A 210 5.15 15.35 4.01
CA LEU A 210 4.97 15.27 2.57
C LEU A 210 3.57 14.73 2.24
N HIS A 211 2.96 15.29 1.22
CA HIS A 211 1.96 14.58 0.42
C HIS A 211 2.71 13.78 -0.62
N TYR A 212 2.57 12.49 -0.54
CA TYR A 212 3.17 11.54 -1.46
C TYR A 212 2.27 11.33 -2.68
N VAL A 213 2.88 11.07 -3.82
CA VAL A 213 2.20 10.57 -5.02
C VAL A 213 1.76 9.13 -4.83
N ILE A 214 2.62 8.33 -4.20
CA ILE A 214 2.36 6.94 -3.83
C ILE A 214 2.21 6.90 -2.31
N ASP A 215 1.01 6.59 -1.78
CA ASP A 215 0.80 6.51 -0.33
C ASP A 215 1.51 5.29 0.28
N PRO A 216 2.60 5.48 1.04
CA PRO A 216 3.32 4.35 1.62
C PRO A 216 2.56 3.70 2.78
N THR A 217 1.54 4.35 3.35
CA THR A 217 0.79 3.80 4.48
C THR A 217 -0.07 2.60 4.06
N LEU A 218 -0.34 2.45 2.76
CA LEU A 218 -1.10 1.31 2.25
C LEU A 218 -0.32 -0.02 2.32
N ALA A 219 0.98 0.02 2.64
CA ALA A 219 1.75 -1.17 2.97
C ALA A 219 1.39 -1.80 4.33
N GLU A 220 0.73 -1.06 5.22
CA GLU A 220 0.40 -1.53 6.56
C GLU A 220 -0.75 -2.54 6.53
N ASN A 221 -0.59 -3.69 7.18
CA ASN A 221 -1.60 -4.75 7.20
C ASN A 221 -2.96 -4.31 7.76
N SER A 222 -3.01 -3.27 8.59
CA SER A 222 -4.25 -2.72 9.16
C SER A 222 -5.00 -1.76 8.25
N ARG A 223 -4.42 -1.44 7.08
CA ARG A 223 -5.03 -0.51 6.13
C ARG A 223 -6.14 -1.15 5.33
N ILE A 224 -7.13 -0.33 5.06
CA ILE A 224 -8.32 -0.68 4.30
C ILE A 224 -8.24 0.00 2.94
N VAL A 225 -8.55 -0.74 1.89
CA VAL A 225 -8.65 -0.21 0.52
C VAL A 225 -10.11 -0.15 0.14
N TYR A 226 -10.56 1.05 -0.23
CA TYR A 226 -11.90 1.31 -0.74
C TYR A 226 -11.88 1.14 -2.26
N ILE A 227 -12.47 0.05 -2.74
CA ILE A 227 -12.41 -0.31 -4.16
C ILE A 227 -13.73 -0.05 -4.92
N ALA A 228 -14.82 0.15 -4.19
CA ALA A 228 -16.10 0.48 -4.81
C ALA A 228 -16.10 1.91 -5.41
N PRO A 229 -16.71 2.11 -6.59
CA PRO A 229 -16.86 3.44 -7.15
C PRO A 229 -17.75 4.31 -6.25
N PRO A 230 -17.56 5.65 -6.24
CA PRO A 230 -18.41 6.53 -5.46
C PRO A 230 -19.83 6.56 -6.01
N ASN A 231 -20.78 6.71 -5.10
CA ASN A 231 -22.20 6.90 -5.45
C ASN A 231 -22.46 8.31 -5.98
N ASN A 232 -23.56 8.48 -6.74
CA ASN A 232 -24.07 9.76 -7.24
C ASN A 232 -23.13 10.53 -8.17
N MET A 233 -22.20 9.86 -8.82
CA MET A 233 -21.37 10.48 -9.85
C MET A 233 -22.24 10.94 -11.02
N PRO A 234 -21.87 12.06 -11.70
CA PRO A 234 -22.54 12.48 -12.92
C PRO A 234 -22.56 11.35 -13.98
N ALA A 235 -23.65 11.23 -14.72
CA ALA A 235 -23.77 10.22 -15.78
C ALA A 235 -22.71 10.35 -16.89
N THR A 236 -22.13 11.54 -17.04
CA THR A 236 -21.03 11.84 -17.97
C THR A 236 -19.66 11.40 -17.47
N THR A 237 -19.55 10.96 -16.20
CA THR A 237 -18.28 10.47 -15.65
C THR A 237 -17.88 9.18 -16.34
N PRO A 238 -16.62 9.04 -16.78
CA PRO A 238 -16.14 7.80 -17.36
C PRO A 238 -16.34 6.60 -16.41
N GLN A 239 -16.61 5.45 -17.00
CA GLN A 239 -16.69 4.22 -16.23
C GLN A 239 -15.34 3.93 -15.55
N ARG A 240 -15.39 3.26 -14.40
CA ARG A 240 -14.24 2.93 -13.57
C ARG A 240 -14.13 1.42 -13.36
N PRO A 241 -13.94 0.65 -14.43
CA PRO A 241 -13.81 -0.79 -14.30
C PRO A 241 -12.54 -1.13 -13.52
N ILE A 242 -12.60 -2.22 -12.76
CA ILE A 242 -11.41 -2.88 -12.28
C ILE A 242 -10.88 -3.71 -13.44
N THR A 243 -9.69 -3.39 -13.92
CA THR A 243 -9.11 -4.00 -15.13
C THR A 243 -7.89 -4.82 -14.81
N LEU A 244 -7.76 -5.97 -15.46
CA LEU A 244 -6.61 -6.86 -15.38
C LEU A 244 -5.74 -6.69 -16.64
N SER A 245 -4.47 -6.46 -16.45
CA SER A 245 -3.44 -6.47 -17.50
C SER A 245 -2.54 -7.67 -17.32
N ILE A 246 -2.64 -8.66 -18.21
CA ILE A 246 -1.76 -9.81 -18.22
C ILE A 246 -0.47 -9.47 -18.96
N ARG A 247 0.66 -9.80 -18.34
CA ARG A 247 2.02 -9.57 -18.85
C ARG A 247 2.84 -10.87 -18.79
N SER A 248 4.09 -10.80 -19.23
CA SER A 248 4.98 -11.97 -19.28
C SER A 248 5.39 -12.52 -17.91
N ARG A 249 5.30 -11.71 -16.85
CA ARG A 249 5.63 -12.12 -15.47
C ARG A 249 4.39 -12.00 -14.57
N PRO A 250 4.07 -13.03 -13.79
CA PRO A 250 2.92 -12.97 -12.88
C PRO A 250 3.20 -12.17 -11.60
N THR A 251 4.48 -12.03 -11.20
CA THR A 251 4.89 -11.45 -9.91
C THR A 251 6.01 -10.44 -10.06
N VAL A 252 6.09 -9.52 -9.11
CA VAL A 252 7.19 -8.55 -8.97
C VAL A 252 8.27 -9.16 -8.08
N SER A 253 9.51 -9.14 -8.54
CA SER A 253 10.70 -9.39 -7.72
C SER A 253 11.31 -8.05 -7.34
N LEU A 254 11.20 -7.66 -6.08
CA LEU A 254 11.81 -6.43 -5.61
C LEU A 254 13.32 -6.58 -5.43
N PRO A 255 14.11 -5.50 -5.60
CA PRO A 255 15.55 -5.55 -5.39
C PRO A 255 15.88 -6.03 -3.96
N PRO A 256 16.92 -6.87 -3.81
CA PRO A 256 17.32 -7.34 -2.48
C PRO A 256 17.90 -6.21 -1.62
N ASP A 257 18.52 -5.21 -2.24
CA ASP A 257 19.20 -4.10 -1.57
C ASP A 257 18.28 -2.87 -1.54
N LEU A 258 17.32 -2.86 -0.64
CA LEU A 258 16.53 -1.66 -0.37
C LEU A 258 17.34 -0.70 0.50
N PRO A 259 17.29 0.63 0.25
CA PRO A 259 17.96 1.62 1.09
C PRO A 259 17.55 1.47 2.56
N GLY A 260 18.50 1.71 3.45
CA GLY A 260 18.23 1.71 4.88
C GLY A 260 17.24 2.81 5.27
N VAL A 261 16.49 2.57 6.35
CA VAL A 261 15.49 3.51 6.92
C VAL A 261 16.08 4.89 7.15
N GLU A 262 17.32 4.96 7.62
CA GLU A 262 17.99 6.22 7.92
C GLU A 262 18.24 7.05 6.65
N SER A 263 18.65 6.42 5.55
CA SER A 263 18.84 7.09 4.25
C SER A 263 17.54 7.69 3.73
N ILE A 264 16.44 6.94 3.84
CA ILE A 264 15.12 7.42 3.42
C ILE A 264 14.64 8.59 4.28
N ASN A 265 14.87 8.54 5.59
CA ASN A 265 14.51 9.63 6.50
C ASN A 265 15.33 10.89 6.24
N GLN A 266 16.61 10.77 5.98
CA GLN A 266 17.47 11.91 5.60
C GLN A 266 17.00 12.55 4.30
N GLU A 267 16.66 11.74 3.28
CA GLU A 267 16.12 12.26 2.03
C GLU A 267 14.76 12.96 2.21
N LYS A 268 13.87 12.37 3.00
CA LYS A 268 12.58 12.96 3.38
C LYS A 268 12.77 14.33 4.05
N GLU A 269 13.67 14.43 5.02
CA GLU A 269 13.96 15.70 5.71
C GLU A 269 14.54 16.74 4.75
N ALA A 270 15.43 16.33 3.85
CA ALA A 270 16.00 17.23 2.84
C ALA A 270 14.93 17.79 1.90
N VAL A 271 14.02 16.94 1.41
CA VAL A 271 12.89 17.34 0.54
C VAL A 271 11.94 18.28 1.28
N ILE A 272 11.57 17.97 2.52
CA ILE A 272 10.72 18.85 3.34
C ILE A 272 11.38 20.23 3.51
N LYS A 273 12.68 20.25 3.84
CA LYS A 273 13.43 21.52 4.01
C LYS A 273 13.44 22.33 2.73
N GLN A 274 13.68 21.69 1.58
CA GLN A 274 13.66 22.36 0.27
C GLN A 274 12.28 22.94 -0.04
N LEU A 275 11.23 22.15 0.04
CA LEU A 275 9.86 22.59 -0.25
C LEU A 275 9.39 23.70 0.68
N ARG A 276 9.84 23.71 1.94
CA ARG A 276 9.56 24.82 2.87
C ARG A 276 10.24 26.10 2.45
N THR A 277 11.49 26.00 1.99
CA THR A 277 12.24 27.15 1.45
C THR A 277 11.53 27.71 0.22
N ASP A 278 11.14 26.86 -0.71
CA ASP A 278 10.49 27.26 -1.96
C ASP A 278 9.11 27.90 -1.74
N THR A 279 8.40 27.49 -0.69
CA THR A 279 7.09 28.04 -0.30
C THR A 279 7.16 29.18 0.69
N GLY A 280 8.35 29.62 1.08
CA GLY A 280 8.55 30.72 2.05
C GLY A 280 8.14 30.35 3.49
N LEU A 281 7.91 29.06 3.79
CA LEU A 281 7.58 28.62 5.14
C LEU A 281 8.84 28.60 6.01
N LYS A 282 8.77 29.24 7.18
CA LYS A 282 9.87 29.20 8.16
C LYS A 282 10.13 27.77 8.59
N ASN A 283 11.40 27.38 8.67
CA ASN A 283 11.76 26.10 9.29
C ASN A 283 11.33 26.14 10.76
N HIS A 284 10.41 25.27 11.14
CA HIS A 284 10.10 25.13 12.56
C HIS A 284 11.34 24.56 13.27
N PRO A 285 11.80 25.14 14.39
CA PRO A 285 12.73 24.45 15.26
C PRO A 285 12.12 23.07 15.55
N LYS A 286 12.96 22.01 15.58
CA LYS A 286 12.52 20.69 16.05
C LYS A 286 11.83 20.96 17.39
N LEU A 287 10.54 20.64 17.47
CA LEU A 287 9.76 20.90 18.70
C LEU A 287 10.38 20.22 19.93
N PHE A 288 11.23 19.21 19.69
CA PHE A 288 11.97 18.53 20.72
C PHE A 288 13.37 18.15 20.19
N ALA A 289 14.37 18.93 20.57
CA ALA A 289 15.78 18.52 20.45
C ALA A 289 16.10 17.54 21.60
N THR A 290 15.49 16.39 21.61
CA THR A 290 15.83 15.33 22.56
C THR A 290 16.80 14.38 21.91
N THR A 291 17.96 14.27 22.48
CA THR A 291 18.92 13.18 22.23
C THR A 291 18.25 11.88 22.67
N TYR A 292 18.01 10.99 21.76
CA TYR A 292 17.25 9.73 21.87
C TYR A 292 17.69 8.82 23.02
N ASN A 293 18.93 8.92 23.46
CA ASN A 293 19.50 8.04 24.50
C ASN A 293 18.96 8.29 25.92
N ALA A 294 18.13 9.32 26.11
CA ALA A 294 17.58 9.68 27.42
C ALA A 294 16.08 9.31 27.58
N LEU A 295 15.41 8.82 26.54
CA LEU A 295 13.95 8.63 26.59
C LEU A 295 13.49 7.47 27.46
N ASN A 296 14.36 6.49 27.74
CA ASN A 296 14.02 5.40 28.66
C ASN A 296 13.88 5.86 30.13
N ASP A 297 14.42 7.03 30.48
CA ASP A 297 14.42 7.58 31.84
C ASP A 297 13.55 8.83 32.01
N VAL A 298 13.01 9.43 30.93
CA VAL A 298 12.24 10.67 31.01
C VAL A 298 10.75 10.35 31.13
N LYS A 299 10.23 10.52 32.32
CA LYS A 299 8.79 10.36 32.61
C LYS A 299 7.94 11.60 32.29
N VAL A 300 8.55 12.75 32.17
CA VAL A 300 7.87 14.02 31.95
C VAL A 300 8.67 14.88 30.97
N LEU A 301 8.00 15.32 29.92
CA LEU A 301 8.53 16.28 28.95
C LEU A 301 7.79 17.62 29.15
N SER A 302 8.46 18.75 28.87
CA SER A 302 7.80 20.06 28.88
C SER A 302 7.54 20.55 27.48
N HIS A 303 6.32 21.02 27.24
CA HIS A 303 5.97 21.71 26.00
C HIS A 303 6.27 23.21 26.17
N PRO A 304 6.88 23.90 25.18
CA PRO A 304 7.31 25.29 25.32
C PRO A 304 6.19 26.28 25.71
N SER A 305 4.95 26.00 25.31
CA SER A 305 3.80 26.87 25.58
C SER A 305 2.74 26.28 26.54
N GLU A 306 2.78 24.99 26.82
CA GLU A 306 1.67 24.30 27.47
C GLU A 306 2.07 23.54 28.75
N GLY A 307 3.33 23.58 29.14
CA GLY A 307 3.79 23.03 30.41
C GLY A 307 4.22 21.55 30.35
N ALA A 308 4.09 20.85 31.46
CA ALA A 308 4.58 19.49 31.60
C ALA A 308 3.66 18.47 30.90
N LEU A 309 4.28 17.57 30.16
CA LEU A 309 3.61 16.50 29.40
C LEU A 309 3.99 15.15 29.99
N THR A 310 3.01 14.24 30.10
CA THR A 310 3.27 12.84 30.49
C THR A 310 3.35 11.97 29.25
N LEU A 311 4.39 11.18 29.15
CA LEU A 311 4.56 10.19 28.10
C LEU A 311 3.46 9.11 28.25
N VAL A 312 2.71 8.89 27.17
CA VAL A 312 1.61 7.92 27.13
C VAL A 312 1.97 6.71 26.29
N ASP A 313 2.63 6.95 25.13
CA ASP A 313 2.94 5.90 24.17
C ASP A 313 4.11 6.30 23.29
N ILE A 314 4.88 5.31 22.85
CA ILE A 314 5.98 5.47 21.90
C ILE A 314 5.82 4.41 20.84
N ASP A 315 5.63 4.84 19.60
CA ASP A 315 5.76 3.96 18.44
C ASP A 315 7.05 4.27 17.66
N ASP A 316 7.25 3.60 16.53
CA ASP A 316 8.47 3.78 15.73
C ASP A 316 8.61 5.19 15.13
N THR A 317 7.55 5.98 15.11
CA THR A 317 7.51 7.27 14.42
C THR A 317 7.09 8.42 15.33
N TYR A 318 6.25 8.15 16.33
CA TYR A 318 5.62 9.18 17.17
C TYR A 318 5.75 8.89 18.65
N ILE A 319 5.78 9.98 19.40
CA ILE A 319 5.65 9.96 20.86
C ILE A 319 4.30 10.60 21.19
N ARG A 320 3.45 9.89 21.88
CA ARG A 320 2.17 10.39 22.38
C ARG A 320 2.31 10.88 23.80
N MET A 321 1.86 12.09 24.05
CA MET A 321 1.98 12.74 25.35
C MET A 321 0.64 13.40 25.73
N ASN A 322 0.32 13.43 27.01
CA ASN A 322 -0.81 14.17 27.55
C ASN A 322 -0.33 15.32 28.42
N LEU A 323 -1.05 16.43 28.40
CA LEU A 323 -0.83 17.53 29.34
C LEU A 323 -1.19 17.10 30.76
N ASN A 324 -0.36 17.46 31.73
CA ASN A 324 -0.57 17.16 33.15
C ASN A 324 -1.53 18.13 33.86
N ASN A 325 -2.37 18.85 33.09
CA ASN A 325 -3.31 19.83 33.62
C ASN A 325 -4.75 19.29 33.76
N GLY A 326 -4.95 17.98 33.57
CA GLY A 326 -6.27 17.35 33.57
C GLY A 326 -7.02 17.43 32.23
N ASP A 327 -6.41 18.00 31.20
CA ASP A 327 -6.96 18.02 29.86
C ASP A 327 -6.74 16.66 29.17
N SER A 328 -7.79 16.13 28.50
CA SER A 328 -7.74 14.86 27.78
C SER A 328 -7.06 14.93 26.42
N ASN A 329 -6.52 16.08 26.03
CA ASN A 329 -5.87 16.27 24.74
C ASN A 329 -4.54 15.52 24.69
N SER A 330 -4.38 14.71 23.63
CA SER A 330 -3.14 13.99 23.36
C SER A 330 -2.33 14.72 22.30
N TYR A 331 -1.06 14.88 22.57
CA TYR A 331 -0.10 15.50 21.65
C TYR A 331 0.82 14.43 21.05
N TRP A 332 1.06 14.55 19.75
CA TRP A 332 1.96 13.67 19.03
C TRP A 332 3.21 14.46 18.64
N ALA A 333 4.35 13.98 19.06
CA ALA A 333 5.64 14.49 18.64
C ALA A 333 6.36 13.48 17.76
N TYR A 334 7.07 13.99 16.76
CA TYR A 334 7.95 13.15 15.93
C TYR A 334 9.13 12.65 16.76
N LYS A 335 9.45 11.39 16.57
CA LYS A 335 10.72 10.80 17.01
C LYS A 335 11.88 11.37 16.24
#